data_0e77fd4f88e00e7418717f4f653cffb0
#
_entry.id   0e77fd4f88e00e7418717f4f653cffb0
#
_cell.length_a   1.000
_cell.length_b   1.000
_cell.length_c   1.000
_cell.angle_alpha   90.00
_cell.angle_beta   90.00
_cell.angle_gamma   90.00
#
_symmetry.space_group_name_H-M   'P 1'
#
loop_
_entity.id
_entity.type
_entity.pdbx_description
1 polymer ?
#
loop_
_entity_poly.entity_id
_entity_poly.type
_entity_poly.pdbx_seq_one_letter_code
_entity_poly.pdbx_strand_id
1 'polypeptide(L)'
;MSDPNRLIIFDTTLRDGEQSPGASMTREEKLRIAKLLERLKVDVIEAGFAASSNGDFEAVRAIANVVRESTVCSLARTSDRDISRAAEALENARRKRIHTFIATSPLHMEKKLRMTPDQVAEAAKLAVRFARRFTDDVEFSPEDGYRSEPDFLCRVLETAIAEGATTINIPDTVGYAVPELYGRFIRDLRERIPNSHKAVWSVHCHNDLGMAVANSLAGVTIGGARQVECTINGLGER
;
A
#
# COMPACT_ATOMS: atom_id res chain seq x y z
N MET A 1 -9.65 22.69 -6.80
CA MET A 1 -8.39 22.32 -6.11
C MET A 1 -8.76 21.40 -4.96
N SER A 2 -8.17 20.22 -4.85
CA SER A 2 -8.41 19.33 -3.71
C SER A 2 -7.85 19.99 -2.44
N ASP A 3 -8.58 19.86 -1.33
CA ASP A 3 -8.11 20.33 -0.02
C ASP A 3 -6.78 19.63 0.32
N PRO A 4 -5.67 20.38 0.51
CA PRO A 4 -4.37 19.81 0.82
C PRO A 4 -4.35 19.08 2.18
N ASN A 5 -5.34 19.34 3.02
CA ASN A 5 -5.50 18.69 4.33
C ASN A 5 -6.46 17.49 4.31
N ARG A 6 -7.04 17.17 3.16
CA ARG A 6 -7.93 16.00 3.06
C ARG A 6 -7.16 14.72 3.38
N LEU A 7 -7.73 13.91 4.26
CA LEU A 7 -7.25 12.57 4.54
C LEU A 7 -7.88 11.59 3.54
N ILE A 8 -7.04 10.77 2.92
CA ILE A 8 -7.43 9.70 2.01
C ILE A 8 -7.60 8.42 2.85
N ILE A 9 -8.73 7.77 2.72
CA ILE A 9 -9.01 6.48 3.36
C ILE A 9 -8.80 5.38 2.33
N PHE A 10 -7.82 4.52 2.60
CA PHE A 10 -7.50 3.35 1.81
C PHE A 10 -7.93 2.09 2.57
N ASP A 11 -9.02 1.47 2.13
CA ASP A 11 -9.52 0.25 2.76
C ASP A 11 -8.88 -0.98 2.12
N THR A 12 -8.27 -1.82 2.95
CA THR A 12 -7.62 -3.08 2.55
C THR A 12 -8.31 -4.32 3.15
N THR A 13 -9.58 -4.21 3.54
CA THR A 13 -10.37 -5.33 4.08
C THR A 13 -10.37 -6.53 3.14
N LEU A 14 -10.49 -6.28 1.83
CA LEU A 14 -10.59 -7.32 0.79
C LEU A 14 -9.24 -7.92 0.37
N ARG A 15 -8.13 -7.44 0.93
CA ARG A 15 -6.79 -7.98 0.69
C ARG A 15 -6.10 -8.38 2.00
N ASP A 16 -5.74 -7.42 2.84
CA ASP A 16 -5.03 -7.63 4.11
C ASP A 16 -5.93 -8.29 5.15
N GLY A 17 -7.15 -7.78 5.29
CA GLY A 17 -8.14 -8.35 6.20
C GLY A 17 -8.48 -9.80 5.88
N GLU A 18 -8.57 -10.15 4.60
CA GLU A 18 -8.87 -11.51 4.15
C GLU A 18 -7.75 -12.52 4.46
N GLN A 19 -6.52 -12.05 4.67
CA GLN A 19 -5.38 -12.92 4.99
C GLN A 19 -5.49 -13.53 6.40
N SER A 20 -6.34 -13.00 7.27
CA SER A 20 -6.54 -13.58 8.60
C SER A 20 -7.26 -14.93 8.51
N PRO A 21 -6.92 -15.89 9.40
CA PRO A 21 -7.56 -17.20 9.44
C PRO A 21 -9.08 -17.09 9.58
N GLY A 22 -9.81 -17.76 8.68
CA GLY A 22 -11.28 -17.77 8.70
C GLY A 22 -11.97 -16.57 8.06
N ALA A 23 -11.22 -15.59 7.53
CA ALA A 23 -11.77 -14.39 6.88
C ALA A 23 -11.75 -14.47 5.34
N SER A 24 -11.41 -15.62 4.76
CA SER A 24 -11.46 -15.80 3.30
C SER A 24 -12.87 -15.60 2.77
N MET A 25 -12.98 -14.89 1.67
CA MET A 25 -14.26 -14.46 1.09
C MET A 25 -14.45 -15.03 -0.32
N THR A 26 -15.67 -15.39 -0.64
CA THR A 26 -16.07 -15.67 -2.02
C THR A 26 -16.05 -14.40 -2.88
N ARG A 27 -15.98 -14.55 -4.19
CA ARG A 27 -16.08 -13.41 -5.13
C ARG A 27 -17.34 -12.58 -4.91
N GLU A 28 -18.47 -13.23 -4.64
CA GLU A 28 -19.77 -12.60 -4.40
C GLU A 28 -19.76 -11.77 -3.10
N GLU A 29 -19.15 -12.27 -2.05
CA GLU A 29 -18.97 -11.55 -0.78
C GLU A 29 -18.06 -10.33 -0.96
N LYS A 30 -16.90 -10.50 -1.64
CA LYS A 30 -16.00 -9.38 -1.99
C LYS A 30 -16.73 -8.30 -2.78
N LEU A 31 -17.53 -8.65 -3.79
CA LEU A 31 -18.33 -7.70 -4.57
C LEU A 31 -19.34 -6.94 -3.70
N ARG A 32 -19.99 -7.64 -2.78
CA ARG A 32 -20.96 -7.03 -1.86
C ARG A 32 -20.27 -6.03 -0.94
N ILE A 33 -19.13 -6.40 -0.36
CA ILE A 33 -18.34 -5.53 0.52
C ILE A 33 -17.79 -4.34 -0.25
N ALA A 34 -17.22 -4.54 -1.44
CA ALA A 34 -16.72 -3.44 -2.27
C ALA A 34 -17.78 -2.37 -2.54
N LYS A 35 -19.02 -2.78 -2.85
CA LYS A 35 -20.15 -1.85 -3.02
C LYS A 35 -20.53 -1.11 -1.74
N LEU A 36 -20.39 -1.75 -0.57
CA LEU A 36 -20.63 -1.09 0.71
C LEU A 36 -19.53 -0.09 1.04
N LEU A 37 -18.25 -0.43 0.79
CA LEU A 37 -17.12 0.47 0.94
C LEU A 37 -17.26 1.70 0.04
N GLU A 38 -17.66 1.52 -1.21
CA GLU A 38 -17.95 2.64 -2.12
C GLU A 38 -19.07 3.53 -1.60
N ARG A 39 -20.16 2.95 -1.06
CA ARG A 39 -21.26 3.71 -0.43
C ARG A 39 -20.81 4.47 0.81
N LEU A 40 -19.84 3.96 1.56
CA LEU A 40 -19.16 4.66 2.67
C LEU A 40 -18.24 5.77 2.17
N LYS A 41 -18.04 5.90 0.84
CA LYS A 41 -17.15 6.87 0.21
C LYS A 41 -15.69 6.70 0.60
N VAL A 42 -15.26 5.45 0.75
CA VAL A 42 -13.84 5.12 0.86
C VAL A 42 -13.14 5.57 -0.43
N ASP A 43 -11.98 6.20 -0.31
CA ASP A 43 -11.28 6.78 -1.47
C ASP A 43 -10.64 5.69 -2.35
N VAL A 44 -10.01 4.70 -1.71
CA VAL A 44 -9.33 3.58 -2.38
C VAL A 44 -9.76 2.26 -1.75
N ILE A 45 -10.10 1.29 -2.58
CA ILE A 45 -10.45 -0.07 -2.19
C ILE A 45 -9.38 -1.02 -2.75
N GLU A 46 -8.56 -1.63 -1.88
CA GLU A 46 -7.65 -2.68 -2.29
C GLU A 46 -8.42 -3.99 -2.44
N ALA A 47 -8.75 -4.31 -3.68
CA ALA A 47 -9.67 -5.39 -4.01
C ALA A 47 -9.09 -6.79 -3.86
N GLY A 48 -7.76 -6.89 -3.80
CA GLY A 48 -7.06 -8.16 -3.65
C GLY A 48 -5.64 -8.15 -4.24
N PHE A 49 -5.09 -9.35 -4.38
CA PHE A 49 -3.80 -9.61 -4.99
C PHE A 49 -4.00 -10.47 -6.26
N ALA A 50 -4.23 -9.82 -7.39
CA ALA A 50 -4.63 -10.48 -8.64
C ALA A 50 -3.67 -11.57 -9.14
N ALA A 51 -2.39 -11.53 -8.74
CA ALA A 51 -1.39 -12.51 -9.12
C ALA A 51 -1.32 -13.73 -8.19
N SER A 52 -2.00 -13.73 -7.05
CA SER A 52 -1.95 -14.83 -6.08
C SER A 52 -2.67 -16.08 -6.57
N SER A 53 -3.83 -15.90 -7.19
CA SER A 53 -4.63 -17.00 -7.77
C SER A 53 -5.53 -16.52 -8.90
N ASN A 54 -6.11 -17.46 -9.66
CA ASN A 54 -7.14 -17.11 -10.63
C ASN A 54 -8.43 -16.60 -9.96
N GLY A 55 -8.77 -17.11 -8.78
CA GLY A 55 -9.91 -16.64 -7.99
C GLY A 55 -9.76 -15.17 -7.58
N ASP A 56 -8.58 -14.80 -7.08
CA ASP A 56 -8.28 -13.41 -6.73
C ASP A 56 -8.29 -12.49 -7.96
N PHE A 57 -7.74 -12.95 -9.06
CA PHE A 57 -7.80 -12.21 -10.32
C PHE A 57 -9.25 -11.91 -10.72
N GLU A 58 -10.12 -12.92 -10.74
CA GLU A 58 -11.52 -12.77 -11.10
C GLU A 58 -12.28 -11.88 -10.10
N ALA A 59 -11.94 -11.94 -8.81
CA ALA A 59 -12.55 -11.07 -7.80
C ALA A 59 -12.15 -9.61 -8.02
N VAL A 60 -10.86 -9.31 -8.21
CA VAL A 60 -10.37 -7.96 -8.52
C VAL A 60 -11.03 -7.43 -9.79
N ARG A 61 -11.06 -8.24 -10.87
CA ARG A 61 -11.69 -7.87 -12.13
C ARG A 61 -13.19 -7.58 -11.99
N ALA A 62 -13.90 -8.40 -11.22
CA ALA A 62 -15.31 -8.20 -10.96
C ALA A 62 -15.59 -6.90 -10.19
N ILE A 63 -14.76 -6.56 -9.19
CA ILE A 63 -14.84 -5.30 -8.46
C ILE A 63 -14.53 -4.11 -9.38
N ALA A 64 -13.49 -4.20 -10.19
CA ALA A 64 -13.10 -3.18 -11.17
C ALA A 64 -14.23 -2.87 -12.17
N ASN A 65 -15.04 -3.87 -12.51
CA ASN A 65 -16.17 -3.70 -13.41
C ASN A 65 -17.38 -2.97 -12.80
N VAL A 66 -17.51 -2.89 -11.48
CA VAL A 66 -18.71 -2.36 -10.82
C VAL A 66 -18.47 -1.10 -10.00
N VAL A 67 -17.31 -0.93 -9.39
CA VAL A 67 -16.97 0.26 -8.62
C VAL A 67 -16.70 1.45 -9.54
N ARG A 68 -17.28 2.62 -9.22
CA ARG A 68 -17.22 3.82 -10.07
C ARG A 68 -16.69 5.06 -9.36
N GLU A 69 -16.95 5.21 -8.07
CA GLU A 69 -16.61 6.41 -7.30
C GLU A 69 -15.31 6.26 -6.52
N SER A 70 -15.00 5.07 -6.01
CA SER A 70 -13.73 4.78 -5.37
C SER A 70 -12.67 4.36 -6.41
N THR A 71 -11.39 4.55 -6.08
CA THR A 71 -10.28 3.98 -6.84
C THR A 71 -10.14 2.49 -6.50
N VAL A 72 -10.10 1.62 -7.50
CA VAL A 72 -9.85 0.19 -7.28
C VAL A 72 -8.36 -0.08 -7.36
N CYS A 73 -7.82 -0.74 -6.34
CA CYS A 73 -6.41 -1.07 -6.23
C CYS A 73 -6.18 -2.58 -6.26
N SER A 74 -5.07 -3.01 -6.82
CA SER A 74 -4.57 -4.38 -6.70
C SER A 74 -3.13 -4.38 -6.25
N LEU A 75 -2.82 -5.24 -5.27
CA LEU A 75 -1.46 -5.49 -4.82
C LEU A 75 -0.68 -6.27 -5.89
N ALA A 76 0.62 -5.99 -6.00
CA ALA A 76 1.56 -6.69 -6.88
C ALA A 76 2.97 -6.68 -6.28
N ARG A 77 3.69 -7.80 -6.32
CA ARG A 77 5.12 -7.82 -6.02
C ARG A 77 5.88 -7.07 -7.13
N THR A 78 7.16 -6.76 -6.86
CA THR A 78 8.07 -6.10 -7.82
C THR A 78 8.48 -7.02 -8.97
N SER A 79 7.52 -7.68 -9.62
CA SER A 79 7.75 -8.50 -10.81
C SER A 79 6.83 -8.06 -11.94
N ASP A 80 7.33 -8.07 -13.17
CA ASP A 80 6.55 -7.72 -14.37
C ASP A 80 5.29 -8.57 -14.49
N ARG A 81 5.38 -9.85 -14.13
CA ARG A 81 4.26 -10.79 -14.14
C ARG A 81 3.13 -10.33 -13.22
N ASP A 82 3.45 -10.01 -11.96
CA ASP A 82 2.44 -9.62 -10.97
C ASP A 82 1.82 -8.26 -11.33
N ILE A 83 2.64 -7.30 -11.75
CA ILE A 83 2.20 -5.97 -12.17
C ILE A 83 1.31 -6.06 -13.41
N SER A 84 1.68 -6.85 -14.42
CA SER A 84 0.86 -7.07 -15.61
C SER A 84 -0.48 -7.74 -15.26
N ARG A 85 -0.46 -8.68 -14.33
CA ARG A 85 -1.67 -9.36 -13.86
C ARG A 85 -2.61 -8.43 -13.10
N ALA A 86 -2.06 -7.53 -12.28
CA ALA A 86 -2.81 -6.48 -11.61
C ALA A 86 -3.42 -5.49 -12.63
N ALA A 87 -2.62 -5.05 -13.59
CA ALA A 87 -3.07 -4.14 -14.64
C ALA A 87 -4.22 -4.73 -15.49
N GLU A 88 -4.12 -6.01 -15.87
CA GLU A 88 -5.15 -6.75 -16.61
C GLU A 88 -6.46 -6.85 -15.79
N ALA A 89 -6.37 -7.20 -14.51
CA ALA A 89 -7.55 -7.29 -13.65
C ALA A 89 -8.24 -5.92 -13.45
N LEU A 90 -7.47 -4.83 -13.49
CA LEU A 90 -7.94 -3.46 -13.31
C LEU A 90 -8.32 -2.76 -14.64
N GLU A 91 -8.25 -3.44 -15.78
CA GLU A 91 -8.42 -2.82 -17.11
C GLU A 91 -9.70 -1.96 -17.19
N ASN A 92 -10.80 -2.47 -16.71
CA ASN A 92 -12.12 -1.82 -16.77
C ASN A 92 -12.43 -0.90 -15.59
N ALA A 93 -11.53 -0.73 -14.64
CA ALA A 93 -11.74 0.19 -13.53
C ALA A 93 -11.79 1.64 -14.02
N ARG A 94 -12.76 2.40 -13.56
CA ARG A 94 -12.87 3.84 -13.88
C ARG A 94 -11.70 4.64 -13.32
N ARG A 95 -11.27 4.32 -12.10
CA ARG A 95 -10.06 4.81 -11.44
C ARG A 95 -9.32 3.59 -10.93
N LYS A 96 -8.04 3.48 -11.25
CA LYS A 96 -7.24 2.32 -10.90
C LYS A 96 -5.91 2.71 -10.29
N ARG A 97 -5.47 1.93 -9.30
CA ARG A 97 -4.16 2.03 -8.67
C ARG A 97 -3.46 0.68 -8.72
N ILE A 98 -2.18 0.68 -8.99
CA ILE A 98 -1.32 -0.49 -8.78
C ILE A 98 -0.49 -0.21 -7.53
N HIS A 99 -0.61 -1.10 -6.54
CA HIS A 99 0.16 -1.06 -5.31
C HIS A 99 1.27 -2.09 -5.39
N THR A 100 2.52 -1.65 -5.50
CA THR A 100 3.68 -2.56 -5.55
C THR A 100 4.53 -2.45 -4.30
N PHE A 101 5.17 -3.55 -3.89
CA PHE A 101 5.92 -3.61 -2.66
C PHE A 101 7.14 -4.55 -2.75
N ILE A 102 8.15 -4.22 -1.96
CA ILE A 102 9.30 -5.10 -1.71
C ILE A 102 9.81 -4.86 -0.29
N ALA A 103 10.27 -5.92 0.38
CA ALA A 103 10.80 -5.78 1.73
C ALA A 103 12.16 -5.05 1.73
N THR A 104 12.34 -4.15 2.69
CA THR A 104 13.54 -3.29 2.80
C THR A 104 14.30 -3.46 4.12
N SER A 105 13.75 -4.22 5.09
CA SER A 105 14.50 -4.50 6.32
C SER A 105 15.64 -5.47 6.09
N PRO A 106 16.76 -5.32 6.82
CA PRO A 106 17.93 -6.20 6.68
C PRO A 106 17.58 -7.69 6.81
N LEU A 107 16.72 -8.02 7.77
CA LEU A 107 16.28 -9.39 7.99
C LEU A 107 15.56 -9.97 6.77
N HIS A 108 14.61 -9.21 6.19
CA HIS A 108 13.86 -9.69 5.03
C HIS A 108 14.70 -9.71 3.76
N MET A 109 15.60 -8.76 3.56
CA MET A 109 16.52 -8.79 2.43
C MET A 109 17.39 -10.03 2.46
N GLU A 110 17.96 -10.35 3.62
CA GLU A 110 18.85 -11.52 3.79
C GLU A 110 18.10 -12.85 3.73
N LYS A 111 17.03 -13.02 4.54
CA LYS A 111 16.40 -14.34 4.76
C LYS A 111 15.27 -14.65 3.78
N LYS A 112 14.46 -13.64 3.43
CA LYS A 112 13.28 -13.82 2.57
C LYS A 112 13.61 -13.61 1.09
N LEU A 113 14.21 -12.46 0.75
CA LEU A 113 14.50 -12.10 -0.64
C LEU A 113 15.81 -12.69 -1.14
N ARG A 114 16.82 -12.85 -0.26
CA ARG A 114 18.19 -13.23 -0.59
C ARG A 114 18.79 -12.26 -1.63
N MET A 115 18.55 -10.98 -1.42
CA MET A 115 18.97 -9.89 -2.30
C MET A 115 19.84 -8.90 -1.51
N THR A 116 20.81 -8.30 -2.21
CA THR A 116 21.56 -7.17 -1.68
C THR A 116 20.69 -5.90 -1.64
N PRO A 117 21.04 -4.89 -0.83
CA PRO A 117 20.34 -3.61 -0.83
C PRO A 117 20.26 -2.96 -2.22
N ASP A 118 21.29 -3.05 -3.03
CA ASP A 118 21.30 -2.49 -4.40
C ASP A 118 20.34 -3.23 -5.33
N GLN A 119 20.24 -4.55 -5.20
CA GLN A 119 19.27 -5.34 -5.96
C GLN A 119 17.83 -4.99 -5.56
N VAL A 120 17.56 -4.77 -4.27
CA VAL A 120 16.24 -4.36 -3.78
C VAL A 120 15.88 -2.96 -4.30
N ALA A 121 16.82 -2.01 -4.24
CA ALA A 121 16.59 -0.67 -4.76
C ALA A 121 16.32 -0.67 -6.28
N GLU A 122 17.07 -1.46 -7.06
CA GLU A 122 16.85 -1.59 -8.50
C GLU A 122 15.52 -2.29 -8.81
N ALA A 123 15.14 -3.33 -8.05
CA ALA A 123 13.85 -3.99 -8.21
C ALA A 123 12.67 -3.03 -7.93
N ALA A 124 12.75 -2.22 -6.88
CA ALA A 124 11.76 -1.19 -6.58
C ALA A 124 11.62 -0.18 -7.73
N LYS A 125 12.76 0.33 -8.22
CA LYS A 125 12.85 1.26 -9.34
C LYS A 125 12.17 0.71 -10.59
N LEU A 126 12.54 -0.48 -11.02
CA LEU A 126 12.01 -1.10 -12.23
C LEU A 126 10.52 -1.39 -12.10
N ALA A 127 10.06 -1.86 -10.94
CA ALA A 127 8.66 -2.16 -10.69
C ALA A 127 7.77 -0.91 -10.77
N VAL A 128 8.16 0.19 -10.12
CA VAL A 128 7.39 1.45 -10.20
C VAL A 128 7.36 1.97 -11.63
N ARG A 129 8.50 2.02 -12.32
CA ARG A 129 8.58 2.40 -13.74
C ARG A 129 7.68 1.54 -14.62
N PHE A 130 7.64 0.24 -14.38
CA PHE A 130 6.81 -0.69 -15.14
C PHE A 130 5.31 -0.49 -14.83
N ALA A 131 4.92 -0.34 -13.57
CA ALA A 131 3.55 -0.07 -13.16
C ALA A 131 3.00 1.23 -13.76
N ARG A 132 3.84 2.27 -13.88
CA ARG A 132 3.51 3.55 -14.51
C ARG A 132 3.11 3.44 -16.00
N ARG A 133 3.41 2.34 -16.65
CA ARG A 133 2.96 2.10 -18.04
C ARG A 133 1.46 1.81 -18.13
N PHE A 134 0.83 1.42 -17.03
CA PHE A 134 -0.57 0.98 -16.99
C PHE A 134 -1.49 1.96 -16.27
N THR A 135 -0.95 2.80 -15.38
CA THR A 135 -1.73 3.79 -14.62
C THR A 135 -0.87 4.96 -14.18
N ASP A 136 -1.52 6.11 -14.00
CA ASP A 136 -0.89 7.30 -13.40
C ASP A 136 -0.92 7.30 -11.87
N ASP A 137 -1.59 6.35 -11.24
CA ASP A 137 -1.68 6.20 -9.80
C ASP A 137 -0.97 4.92 -9.36
N VAL A 138 0.25 5.06 -8.82
CA VAL A 138 1.09 3.96 -8.34
C VAL A 138 1.45 4.20 -6.89
N GLU A 139 1.12 3.24 -6.04
CA GLU A 139 1.55 3.20 -4.65
C GLU A 139 2.73 2.25 -4.48
N PHE A 140 3.72 2.69 -3.70
CA PHE A 140 4.88 1.87 -3.36
C PHE A 140 5.00 1.72 -1.85
N SER A 141 5.12 0.46 -1.38
CA SER A 141 5.36 0.11 0.02
C SER A 141 6.70 -0.59 0.20
N PRO A 142 7.62 -0.04 1.02
CA PRO A 142 8.77 -0.80 1.55
C PRO A 142 8.27 -1.72 2.66
N GLU A 143 8.00 -3.00 2.37
CA GLU A 143 7.56 -3.95 3.40
C GLU A 143 8.56 -3.97 4.55
N ASP A 144 8.04 -3.97 5.78
CA ASP A 144 8.83 -3.86 7.02
C ASP A 144 9.63 -2.54 7.11
N GLY A 145 9.04 -1.48 6.57
CA GLY A 145 9.67 -0.17 6.42
C GLY A 145 10.10 0.45 7.74
N TYR A 146 9.32 0.29 8.81
CA TYR A 146 9.67 0.84 10.11
C TYR A 146 10.92 0.21 10.74
N ARG A 147 11.28 -1.02 10.38
CA ARG A 147 12.52 -1.71 10.80
C ARG A 147 13.66 -1.61 9.78
N SER A 148 13.46 -0.87 8.70
CA SER A 148 14.51 -0.68 7.69
C SER A 148 15.54 0.34 8.13
N GLU A 149 16.77 0.20 7.63
CA GLU A 149 17.82 1.20 7.84
C GLU A 149 17.42 2.53 7.21
N PRO A 150 17.39 3.64 7.96
CA PRO A 150 16.83 4.90 7.47
C PRO A 150 17.48 5.45 6.21
N ASP A 151 18.83 5.35 6.08
CA ASP A 151 19.54 5.85 4.91
C ASP A 151 19.22 5.05 3.65
N PHE A 152 19.15 3.73 3.78
CA PHE A 152 18.75 2.84 2.71
C PHE A 152 17.30 3.07 2.32
N LEU A 153 16.41 3.22 3.31
CA LEU A 153 15.00 3.49 3.07
C LEU A 153 14.80 4.81 2.31
N CYS A 154 15.47 5.89 2.72
CA CYS A 154 15.43 7.17 1.98
C CYS A 154 15.83 6.98 0.51
N ARG A 155 16.92 6.25 0.23
CA ARG A 155 17.38 5.98 -1.14
C ARG A 155 16.33 5.25 -1.98
N VAL A 156 15.70 4.22 -1.41
CA VAL A 156 14.67 3.45 -2.11
C VAL A 156 13.45 4.31 -2.40
N LEU A 157 12.97 5.07 -1.40
CA LEU A 157 11.78 5.91 -1.53
C LEU A 157 11.99 7.08 -2.49
N GLU A 158 13.16 7.75 -2.43
CA GLU A 158 13.52 8.80 -3.39
C GLU A 158 13.50 8.26 -4.82
N THR A 159 14.07 7.07 -5.02
CA THR A 159 14.08 6.39 -6.32
C THR A 159 12.66 6.04 -6.78
N ALA A 160 11.81 5.47 -5.90
CA ALA A 160 10.44 5.13 -6.24
C ALA A 160 9.62 6.37 -6.66
N ILE A 161 9.77 7.50 -5.94
CA ILE A 161 9.14 8.77 -6.28
C ILE A 161 9.65 9.31 -7.62
N ALA A 162 10.96 9.23 -7.86
CA ALA A 162 11.57 9.67 -9.13
C ALA A 162 11.06 8.85 -10.33
N GLU A 163 10.75 7.57 -10.15
CA GLU A 163 10.16 6.71 -11.18
C GLU A 163 8.64 6.86 -11.32
N GLY A 164 8.02 7.68 -10.47
CA GLY A 164 6.62 8.08 -10.61
C GLY A 164 5.66 7.44 -9.62
N ALA A 165 6.13 6.91 -8.49
CA ALA A 165 5.22 6.58 -7.39
C ALA A 165 4.51 7.84 -6.92
N THR A 166 3.17 7.81 -6.92
CA THR A 166 2.31 8.92 -6.50
C THR A 166 1.95 8.84 -5.02
N THR A 167 2.08 7.66 -4.44
CA THR A 167 1.88 7.41 -3.02
C THR A 167 3.02 6.56 -2.46
N ILE A 168 3.54 6.97 -1.32
CA ILE A 168 4.54 6.22 -0.53
C ILE A 168 3.88 5.81 0.78
N ASN A 169 3.76 4.52 0.99
CA ASN A 169 3.17 3.97 2.20
C ASN A 169 4.25 3.35 3.10
N ILE A 170 4.26 3.70 4.37
CA ILE A 170 5.27 3.22 5.34
C ILE A 170 4.60 2.24 6.31
N PRO A 171 4.85 0.92 6.16
CA PRO A 171 4.24 -0.05 7.04
C PRO A 171 5.05 -0.29 8.33
N ASP A 172 4.32 -0.36 9.44
CA ASP A 172 4.72 -1.02 10.68
C ASP A 172 4.22 -2.47 10.63
N THR A 173 4.95 -3.29 9.87
CA THR A 173 4.55 -4.66 9.50
C THR A 173 4.48 -5.62 10.68
N VAL A 174 5.26 -5.38 11.73
CA VAL A 174 5.26 -6.23 12.93
C VAL A 174 4.56 -5.59 14.12
N GLY A 175 3.90 -4.45 13.94
CA GLY A 175 3.01 -3.82 14.90
C GLY A 175 3.67 -3.41 16.22
N TYR A 176 4.98 -3.05 16.21
CA TYR A 176 5.71 -2.72 17.43
C TYR A 176 6.05 -1.24 17.58
N ALA A 177 5.69 -0.42 16.62
CA ALA A 177 5.88 1.01 16.68
C ALA A 177 5.09 1.65 17.83
N VAL A 178 5.63 2.73 18.38
CA VAL A 178 4.90 3.58 19.35
C VAL A 178 4.61 4.93 18.70
N PRO A 179 3.45 5.56 19.02
CA PRO A 179 2.90 6.66 18.23
C PRO A 179 3.86 7.82 17.96
N GLU A 180 4.48 8.36 19.00
CA GLU A 180 5.35 9.52 18.86
C GLU A 180 6.60 9.20 17.99
N LEU A 181 7.21 8.04 18.21
CA LEU A 181 8.38 7.62 17.46
C LEU A 181 8.03 7.33 16.00
N TYR A 182 6.89 6.69 15.76
CA TYR A 182 6.43 6.41 14.40
C TYR A 182 6.10 7.69 13.63
N GLY A 183 5.39 8.63 14.27
CA GLY A 183 5.10 9.92 13.65
C GLY A 183 6.36 10.72 13.33
N ARG A 184 7.35 10.75 14.24
CA ARG A 184 8.66 11.38 13.99
C ARG A 184 9.41 10.69 12.86
N PHE A 185 9.41 9.37 12.81
CA PHE A 185 10.05 8.61 11.74
C PHE A 185 9.50 8.97 10.35
N ILE A 186 8.17 9.06 10.20
CA ILE A 186 7.54 9.51 8.94
C ILE A 186 7.97 10.93 8.58
N ARG A 187 7.97 11.85 9.55
CA ARG A 187 8.40 13.23 9.34
C ARG A 187 9.85 13.29 8.88
N ASP A 188 10.74 12.59 9.59
CA ASP A 188 12.17 12.59 9.31
C ASP A 188 12.48 12.05 7.91
N LEU A 189 11.79 10.99 7.45
CA LEU A 189 11.89 10.51 6.08
C LEU A 189 11.47 11.58 5.08
N ARG A 190 10.35 12.26 5.32
CA ARG A 190 9.83 13.30 4.43
C ARG A 190 10.76 14.52 4.33
N GLU A 191 11.40 14.88 5.43
CA GLU A 191 12.37 15.99 5.46
C GLU A 191 13.70 15.64 4.76
N ARG A 192 14.12 14.39 4.86
CA ARG A 192 15.39 13.90 4.28
C ARG A 192 15.31 13.61 2.79
N ILE A 193 14.13 13.28 2.27
CA ILE A 193 13.95 12.90 0.86
C ILE A 193 13.63 14.14 0.02
N PRO A 194 14.52 14.57 -0.89
CA PRO A 194 14.37 15.85 -1.60
C PRO A 194 13.09 15.97 -2.45
N ASN A 195 12.64 14.84 -3.02
CA ASN A 195 11.46 14.80 -3.88
C ASN A 195 10.20 14.32 -3.13
N SER A 196 10.21 14.26 -1.80
CA SER A 196 9.10 13.78 -0.96
C SER A 196 7.78 14.49 -1.20
N HIS A 197 7.84 15.78 -1.57
CA HIS A 197 6.68 16.62 -1.88
C HIS A 197 5.91 16.20 -3.15
N LYS A 198 6.46 15.31 -3.97
CA LYS A 198 5.81 14.80 -5.19
C LYS A 198 4.90 13.61 -4.96
N ALA A 199 4.88 13.05 -3.75
CA ALA A 199 4.05 11.90 -3.42
C ALA A 199 3.17 12.18 -2.20
N VAL A 200 2.01 11.54 -2.15
CA VAL A 200 1.20 11.41 -0.94
C VAL A 200 1.89 10.42 -0.01
N TRP A 201 2.00 10.77 1.28
CA TRP A 201 2.51 9.87 2.29
C TRP A 201 1.37 9.14 2.97
N SER A 202 1.52 7.84 3.09
CA SER A 202 0.55 6.90 3.65
C SER A 202 1.14 6.14 4.82
N VAL A 203 0.29 5.67 5.69
CA VAL A 203 0.64 4.84 6.84
C VAL A 203 -0.18 3.57 6.87
N HIS A 204 0.47 2.47 7.28
CA HIS A 204 -0.08 1.13 7.42
C HIS A 204 0.42 0.54 8.73
N CYS A 205 -0.45 0.39 9.72
CA CYS A 205 -0.04 -0.01 11.06
C CYS A 205 -0.74 -1.31 11.48
N HIS A 206 0.05 -2.29 11.94
CA HIS A 206 -0.44 -3.50 12.57
C HIS A 206 -0.65 -3.31 14.08
N ASN A 207 -1.44 -4.17 14.69
CA ASN A 207 -2.02 -3.97 16.01
C ASN A 207 -1.47 -4.90 17.10
N ASP A 208 -0.28 -5.47 16.89
CA ASP A 208 0.35 -6.42 17.83
C ASP A 208 0.47 -5.86 19.25
N LEU A 209 0.79 -4.58 19.37
CA LEU A 209 0.83 -3.88 20.67
C LEU A 209 -0.46 -3.10 21.00
N GLY A 210 -1.54 -3.25 20.22
CA GLY A 210 -2.78 -2.51 20.43
C GLY A 210 -2.68 -1.02 20.06
N MET A 211 -1.73 -0.63 19.21
CA MET A 211 -1.45 0.79 18.90
C MET A 211 -1.69 1.17 17.43
N ALA A 212 -2.25 0.31 16.60
CA ALA A 212 -2.42 0.58 15.17
C ALA A 212 -3.13 1.91 14.89
N VAL A 213 -4.25 2.17 15.56
CA VAL A 213 -5.00 3.43 15.40
C VAL A 213 -4.18 4.62 15.89
N ALA A 214 -3.55 4.49 17.06
CA ALA A 214 -2.73 5.57 17.64
C ALA A 214 -1.52 5.89 16.76
N ASN A 215 -0.85 4.87 16.20
CA ASN A 215 0.25 5.02 15.26
C ASN A 215 -0.22 5.70 13.95
N SER A 216 -1.36 5.28 13.41
CA SER A 216 -1.94 5.89 12.21
C SER A 216 -2.26 7.38 12.43
N LEU A 217 -2.86 7.73 13.58
CA LEU A 217 -3.11 9.13 13.95
C LEU A 217 -1.81 9.93 14.12
N ALA A 218 -0.79 9.36 14.75
CA ALA A 218 0.52 10.00 14.89
C ALA A 218 1.21 10.20 13.54
N GLY A 219 1.11 9.20 12.63
CA GLY A 219 1.60 9.31 11.26
C GLY A 219 0.98 10.49 10.51
N VAL A 220 -0.32 10.76 10.73
CA VAL A 220 -1.02 11.91 10.16
C VAL A 220 -0.65 13.21 10.86
N THR A 221 -0.75 13.28 12.20
CA THR A 221 -0.65 14.53 12.96
C THR A 221 0.78 15.00 13.17
N ILE A 222 1.72 14.08 13.38
CA ILE A 222 3.14 14.36 13.59
C ILE A 222 3.93 14.15 12.29
N GLY A 223 3.67 13.02 11.61
CA GLY A 223 4.36 12.63 10.39
C GLY A 223 3.91 13.39 9.15
N GLY A 224 2.71 13.94 9.15
CA GLY A 224 2.13 14.67 8.03
C GLY A 224 1.67 13.77 6.88
N ALA A 225 1.42 12.49 7.13
CA ALA A 225 0.77 11.61 6.16
C ALA A 225 -0.63 12.11 5.80
N ARG A 226 -1.08 11.80 4.60
CA ARG A 226 -2.40 12.19 4.09
C ARG A 226 -3.20 11.00 3.55
N GLN A 227 -2.70 9.80 3.73
CA GLN A 227 -3.44 8.56 3.51
C GLN A 227 -3.26 7.64 4.72
N VAL A 228 -4.33 6.94 5.07
CA VAL A 228 -4.32 5.87 6.08
C VAL A 228 -4.88 4.60 5.45
N GLU A 229 -4.12 3.52 5.54
CA GLU A 229 -4.62 2.19 5.23
C GLU A 229 -5.30 1.59 6.45
N CYS A 230 -6.48 1.01 6.27
CA CYS A 230 -7.28 0.43 7.34
C CYS A 230 -8.09 -0.78 6.85
N THR A 231 -8.66 -1.51 7.80
CA THR A 231 -9.68 -2.54 7.52
C THR A 231 -10.94 -2.25 8.33
N ILE A 232 -12.09 -2.74 7.86
CA ILE A 232 -13.33 -2.65 8.63
C ILE A 232 -13.14 -3.39 9.97
N ASN A 233 -13.38 -2.66 11.06
CA ASN A 233 -13.25 -3.14 12.44
C ASN A 233 -11.87 -3.73 12.81
N GLY A 234 -10.83 -3.36 12.08
CA GLY A 234 -9.49 -3.91 12.32
C GLY A 234 -9.35 -5.39 11.91
N LEU A 235 -10.18 -5.87 10.97
CA LEU A 235 -10.11 -7.24 10.49
C LEU A 235 -8.69 -7.58 10.02
N GLY A 236 -8.16 -8.71 10.47
CA GLY A 236 -6.77 -9.10 10.24
C GLY A 236 -5.86 -8.64 11.37
N GLU A 237 -4.80 -7.96 11.02
CA GLU A 237 -3.75 -7.50 11.94
C GLU A 237 -3.82 -5.99 12.23
N ARG A 238 -4.94 -5.35 11.87
CA ARG A 238 -5.07 -3.86 11.85
C ARG A 238 -5.61 -3.29 13.15
#